data_34cfec4800f4128ff87d6c9bca05c415
#
_entry.id   34cfec4800f4128ff87d6c9bca05c415
#
_cell.length_a   1.000
_cell.length_b   1.000
_cell.length_c   1.000
_cell.angle_alpha   90.00
_cell.angle_beta   90.00
_cell.angle_gamma   90.00
#
_symmetry.space_group_name_H-M   'P 1'
#
loop_
_entity.id
_entity.type
_entity.pdbx_description
1 polymer ?
#
loop_
_entity_poly.entity_id
_entity_poly.type
_entity_poly.pdbx_seq_one_letter_code
_entity_poly.pdbx_strand_id
1 'polypeptide(L)'
;MSISTEPTEETERPMNKGSEDDDRSTRRLLTILLWILGIAALALLGLLIWLLWPESEPTPGAEAGYPIQVVTTIYGYGDGIDELLAKPLGVTFDGEGNVWISNSGQARVEQYTNDGGYIRTVGEQDPGKLFSPYGLFVDPARDRLYVADVGNRLVQIYIASTGAYAGHLPADDQDMKVFGDEGFTPYDVEIAGGRILVSSHDGLYFFDDAGYVVGRWGATYKKHSVAGPQLGAFQFVDAIDADPKTGRIYVADTMNRRVIALGSQGRWLWSAGGRDVNGEIVSFWMLPRGIAVGPDGNIYVVDTFRADGEGMGTGHLVVLSPEGELLSEFGRTGSDDGSFRFPEQLAAGPDGLWAIADRDNDRVVIFRLLTPYPEVKDVLEERYPTGFTDLGDAIITSTPTPSLSP
;
A
#
# COMPACT_ATOMS: atom_id res chain seq x y z
N MET A 1 101.89 14.33 80.05
CA MET A 1 102.29 13.91 78.73
C MET A 1 101.14 14.08 77.81
N SER A 2 101.21 15.10 77.05
CA SER A 2 100.28 15.65 76.07
C SER A 2 100.26 14.81 74.82
N ILE A 3 99.15 14.69 74.21
CA ILE A 3 99.02 14.69 72.74
C ILE A 3 97.60 15.21 72.39
N SER A 4 97.65 16.30 71.69
CA SER A 4 96.54 16.95 71.02
C SER A 4 96.09 16.17 69.81
N THR A 5 94.79 16.20 69.52
CA THR A 5 94.28 15.94 68.17
C THR A 5 93.18 16.95 67.82
N GLU A 6 93.44 17.69 66.75
CA GLU A 6 92.59 18.62 66.13
C GLU A 6 91.35 17.93 65.43
N PRO A 7 90.22 18.56 65.32
CA PRO A 7 89.06 18.09 64.56
C PRO A 7 89.19 18.46 63.10
N THR A 8 88.90 17.51 62.20
CA THR A 8 88.83 17.66 60.77
C THR A 8 87.46 18.25 60.39
N GLU A 9 87.46 19.34 59.66
CA GLU A 9 86.33 19.98 59.00
C GLU A 9 85.79 19.14 57.86
N GLU A 10 84.52 18.74 57.93
CA GLU A 10 83.75 18.08 56.87
C GLU A 10 83.10 19.09 55.95
N THR A 11 83.62 19.25 54.71
CA THR A 11 83.07 20.13 53.68
C THR A 11 81.81 19.52 53.07
N GLU A 12 80.69 20.13 53.36
CA GLU A 12 79.41 19.85 52.65
C GLU A 12 79.56 20.24 51.19
N ARG A 13 79.27 19.26 50.28
CA ARG A 13 79.13 19.50 48.87
C ARG A 13 77.67 20.08 48.59
N PRO A 14 77.47 21.10 47.74
CA PRO A 14 76.18 21.60 47.44
C PRO A 14 75.39 20.57 46.60
N MET A 15 74.22 20.17 47.10
CA MET A 15 73.29 19.36 46.38
C MET A 15 72.86 20.05 45.07
N ASN A 16 72.95 19.35 43.96
CA ASN A 16 72.63 19.79 42.58
C ASN A 16 71.13 19.93 42.41
N LYS A 17 70.52 21.11 42.62
CA LYS A 17 69.15 21.43 42.41
C LYS A 17 68.68 21.39 40.91
N GLY A 18 69.60 21.23 39.96
CA GLY A 18 69.34 21.23 38.54
C GLY A 18 68.73 19.90 38.01
N SER A 19 68.89 18.79 38.69
CA SER A 19 68.46 17.47 38.20
C SER A 19 66.98 17.17 38.51
N GLU A 20 66.42 17.74 39.58
CA GLU A 20 65.00 17.56 39.94
C GLU A 20 64.02 18.41 39.11
N ASP A 21 64.44 19.61 38.73
CA ASP A 21 63.61 20.49 37.88
C ASP A 21 63.58 20.00 36.42
N ASP A 22 64.65 19.42 35.93
CA ASP A 22 64.73 18.84 34.59
C ASP A 22 63.86 17.56 34.48
N ASP A 23 63.82 16.73 35.53
CA ASP A 23 62.98 15.53 35.59
C ASP A 23 61.47 15.90 35.69
N ARG A 24 61.12 16.95 36.41
CA ARG A 24 59.74 17.45 36.50
C ARG A 24 59.27 18.06 35.18
N SER A 25 60.11 18.77 34.48
CA SER A 25 59.78 19.38 33.17
C SER A 25 59.61 18.30 32.12
N THR A 26 60.46 17.27 32.12
CA THR A 26 60.39 16.13 31.22
C THR A 26 59.09 15.30 31.45
N ARG A 27 58.72 15.06 32.70
CA ARG A 27 57.47 14.35 33.06
C ARG A 27 56.24 15.16 32.63
N ARG A 28 56.25 16.50 32.79
CA ARG A 28 55.16 17.37 32.31
C ARG A 28 55.04 17.33 30.79
N LEU A 29 56.14 17.39 30.06
CA LEU A 29 56.16 17.29 28.61
C LEU A 29 55.65 15.91 28.14
N LEU A 30 56.06 14.83 28.80
CA LEU A 30 55.58 13.47 28.50
C LEU A 30 54.09 13.34 28.75
N THR A 31 53.57 13.91 29.83
CA THR A 31 52.14 13.91 30.15
C THR A 31 51.33 14.70 29.11
N ILE A 32 51.81 15.86 28.69
CA ILE A 32 51.19 16.69 27.64
C ILE A 32 51.20 15.89 26.31
N LEU A 33 52.32 15.26 25.97
CA LEU A 33 52.43 14.43 24.76
C LEU A 33 51.44 13.26 24.75
N LEU A 34 51.28 12.58 25.89
CA LEU A 34 50.30 11.50 26.04
C LEU A 34 48.87 11.99 25.91
N TRP A 35 48.54 13.18 26.42
CA TRP A 35 47.24 13.79 26.23
C TRP A 35 46.99 14.15 24.76
N ILE A 36 47.97 14.72 24.06
CA ILE A 36 47.89 15.04 22.63
C ILE A 36 47.70 13.75 21.80
N LEU A 37 48.44 12.70 22.10
CA LEU A 37 48.28 11.41 21.44
C LEU A 37 46.92 10.78 21.72
N GLY A 38 46.41 10.90 22.94
CA GLY A 38 45.08 10.44 23.32
C GLY A 38 43.95 11.18 22.55
N ILE A 39 44.07 12.50 22.47
CA ILE A 39 43.12 13.30 21.69
C ILE A 39 43.20 12.99 20.19
N ALA A 40 44.39 12.84 19.64
CA ALA A 40 44.61 12.44 18.25
C ALA A 40 44.06 11.03 17.96
N ALA A 41 44.20 10.08 18.88
CA ALA A 41 43.63 8.73 18.77
C ALA A 41 42.07 8.77 18.77
N LEU A 42 41.49 9.59 19.66
CA LEU A 42 40.05 9.78 19.72
C LEU A 42 39.51 10.45 18.45
N ALA A 43 40.23 11.45 17.92
CA ALA A 43 39.87 12.10 16.66
C ALA A 43 39.95 11.13 15.46
N LEU A 44 40.98 10.29 15.40
CA LEU A 44 41.12 9.23 14.41
C LEU A 44 40.00 8.18 14.52
N LEU A 45 39.67 7.78 15.75
CA LEU A 45 38.56 6.86 15.99
C LEU A 45 37.22 7.48 15.56
N GLY A 46 36.97 8.75 15.87
CA GLY A 46 35.80 9.49 15.39
C GLY A 46 35.72 9.58 13.87
N LEU A 47 36.86 9.86 13.21
CA LEU A 47 36.96 9.86 11.76
C LEU A 47 36.74 8.46 11.17
N LEU A 48 37.25 7.42 11.80
CA LEU A 48 37.05 6.03 11.38
C LEU A 48 35.60 5.62 11.54
N ILE A 49 34.95 5.98 12.66
CA ILE A 49 33.52 5.76 12.87
C ILE A 49 32.70 6.52 11.81
N TRP A 50 33.08 7.75 11.47
CA TRP A 50 32.42 8.52 10.43
C TRP A 50 32.62 7.94 9.04
N LEU A 51 33.83 7.45 8.71
CA LEU A 51 34.16 6.78 7.43
C LEU A 51 33.55 5.39 7.29
N LEU A 52 33.36 4.68 8.42
CA LEU A 52 32.74 3.35 8.48
C LEU A 52 31.27 3.42 8.88
N TRP A 53 30.76 4.62 9.20
CA TRP A 53 29.32 4.79 9.36
C TRP A 53 28.70 4.39 8.03
N PRO A 54 27.82 3.37 8.00
CA PRO A 54 27.14 3.07 6.75
C PRO A 54 26.53 4.39 6.30
N GLU A 55 26.90 4.87 5.12
CA GLU A 55 26.10 5.89 4.45
C GLU A 55 24.70 5.33 4.55
N SER A 56 23.79 6.07 5.20
CA SER A 56 22.37 5.72 5.13
C SER A 56 22.12 5.52 3.64
N GLU A 57 21.94 4.27 3.23
CA GLU A 57 21.57 3.98 1.86
C GLU A 57 20.46 4.97 1.53
N PRO A 58 20.53 5.70 0.41
CA PRO A 58 19.46 6.63 0.05
C PRO A 58 18.17 5.83 0.18
N THR A 59 17.25 6.33 0.98
CA THR A 59 15.99 5.67 1.29
C THR A 59 15.46 5.13 -0.03
N PRO A 60 15.30 3.81 -0.21
CA PRO A 60 14.90 3.26 -1.49
C PRO A 60 13.62 3.97 -1.94
N GLY A 61 13.59 4.53 -3.16
CA GLY A 61 12.53 5.43 -3.61
C GLY A 61 12.92 6.91 -3.69
N ALA A 62 14.07 7.33 -3.14
CA ALA A 62 14.59 8.70 -3.27
C ALA A 62 15.40 8.93 -4.56
N GLU A 63 15.30 8.07 -5.54
CA GLU A 63 15.71 8.43 -6.90
C GLU A 63 14.85 9.60 -7.36
N ALA A 64 15.51 10.64 -7.87
CA ALA A 64 14.90 11.92 -8.18
C ALA A 64 13.55 11.77 -8.91
N GLY A 65 12.45 12.10 -8.22
CA GLY A 65 11.11 12.15 -8.80
C GLY A 65 10.21 10.93 -8.54
N TYR A 66 10.63 9.89 -7.80
CA TYR A 66 9.73 8.78 -7.49
C TYR A 66 8.95 9.05 -6.19
N PRO A 67 7.61 9.13 -6.22
CA PRO A 67 6.84 9.64 -5.09
C PRO A 67 6.53 8.60 -4.00
N ILE A 68 7.19 7.45 -3.99
CA ILE A 68 6.95 6.38 -3.01
C ILE A 68 8.12 6.27 -2.04
N GLN A 69 7.81 6.36 -0.74
CA GLN A 69 8.74 6.05 0.34
C GLN A 69 8.25 4.79 1.06
N VAL A 70 8.96 3.68 0.89
CA VAL A 70 8.65 2.44 1.60
C VAL A 70 8.88 2.61 3.09
N VAL A 71 7.91 2.21 3.89
CA VAL A 71 7.96 2.19 5.36
C VAL A 71 8.37 0.80 5.84
N THR A 72 7.67 -0.23 5.35
CA THR A 72 8.02 -1.63 5.61
C THR A 72 7.46 -2.53 4.51
N THR A 73 7.99 -3.73 4.43
CA THR A 73 7.51 -4.76 3.50
C THR A 73 7.23 -6.04 4.29
N ILE A 74 6.03 -6.59 4.11
CA ILE A 74 5.57 -7.82 4.77
C ILE A 74 5.67 -8.95 3.77
N TYR A 75 6.47 -9.97 4.10
CA TYR A 75 6.60 -11.21 3.32
C TYR A 75 5.92 -12.40 4.00
N GLY A 76 5.41 -12.23 5.24
CA GLY A 76 4.83 -13.26 6.08
C GLY A 76 5.26 -13.06 7.55
N TYR A 77 5.02 -14.08 8.39
CA TYR A 77 5.32 -14.00 9.83
C TYR A 77 6.47 -14.93 10.27
N GLY A 78 7.11 -15.63 9.34
CA GLY A 78 8.25 -16.51 9.61
C GLY A 78 8.95 -16.93 8.34
N ASP A 79 9.86 -17.91 8.46
CA ASP A 79 10.72 -18.39 7.37
C ASP A 79 10.17 -19.67 6.71
N GLY A 80 9.15 -20.31 7.31
CA GLY A 80 8.51 -21.50 6.77
C GLY A 80 7.63 -21.17 5.57
N ILE A 81 7.55 -22.09 4.59
CA ILE A 81 6.73 -21.88 3.39
C ILE A 81 5.26 -21.61 3.71
N ASP A 82 4.76 -22.19 4.81
CA ASP A 82 3.40 -21.95 5.30
C ASP A 82 3.26 -20.66 6.11
N GLU A 83 4.37 -19.98 6.41
CA GLU A 83 4.44 -18.73 7.16
C GLU A 83 4.63 -17.52 6.25
N LEU A 84 4.92 -17.74 4.97
CA LEU A 84 5.09 -16.70 3.97
C LEU A 84 3.76 -16.30 3.35
N LEU A 85 3.71 -15.08 2.84
CA LEU A 85 2.65 -14.68 1.93
C LEU A 85 2.81 -15.43 0.60
N ALA A 86 1.67 -15.83 0.03
CA ALA A 86 1.62 -16.43 -1.29
C ALA A 86 0.48 -15.77 -2.08
N LYS A 87 0.83 -15.01 -3.09
CA LYS A 87 -0.10 -14.29 -3.95
C LYS A 87 -1.14 -13.48 -3.16
N PRO A 88 -0.71 -12.51 -2.35
CA PRO A 88 -1.65 -11.64 -1.66
C PRO A 88 -2.48 -10.86 -2.68
N LEU A 89 -3.80 -10.86 -2.52
CA LEU A 89 -4.71 -10.16 -3.43
C LEU A 89 -5.32 -8.91 -2.79
N GLY A 90 -5.82 -9.03 -1.56
CA GLY A 90 -6.48 -7.95 -0.85
C GLY A 90 -5.63 -7.38 0.28
N VAL A 91 -5.79 -6.09 0.53
CA VAL A 91 -5.19 -5.39 1.67
C VAL A 91 -6.11 -4.29 2.15
N THR A 92 -6.25 -4.13 3.47
CA THR A 92 -6.96 -3.02 4.09
C THR A 92 -6.34 -2.65 5.44
N PHE A 93 -6.65 -1.46 5.94
CA PHE A 93 -6.33 -1.05 7.30
C PHE A 93 -7.55 -1.15 8.21
N ASP A 94 -7.32 -1.47 9.48
CA ASP A 94 -8.35 -1.33 10.51
C ASP A 94 -8.29 0.03 11.20
N GLY A 95 -9.25 0.27 12.12
CA GLY A 95 -9.34 1.53 12.86
C GLY A 95 -8.17 1.82 13.80
N GLU A 96 -7.35 0.82 14.10
CA GLU A 96 -6.14 0.94 14.92
C GLU A 96 -4.87 1.14 14.07
N GLY A 97 -5.02 1.07 12.74
CA GLY A 97 -3.93 1.19 11.77
C GLY A 97 -3.18 -0.10 11.51
N ASN A 98 -3.69 -1.25 11.98
CA ASN A 98 -3.14 -2.54 11.59
C ASN A 98 -3.56 -2.89 10.18
N VAL A 99 -2.78 -3.75 9.54
CA VAL A 99 -2.98 -4.18 8.15
C VAL A 99 -3.54 -5.58 8.11
N TRP A 100 -4.62 -5.76 7.36
CA TRP A 100 -5.22 -7.05 7.07
C TRP A 100 -4.90 -7.44 5.62
N ILE A 101 -4.50 -8.68 5.40
CA ILE A 101 -3.99 -9.17 4.12
C ILE A 101 -4.73 -10.45 3.74
N SER A 102 -5.34 -10.48 2.56
CA SER A 102 -5.80 -11.73 1.95
C SER A 102 -4.61 -12.50 1.38
N ASN A 103 -4.09 -13.45 2.16
CA ASN A 103 -3.07 -14.39 1.73
C ASN A 103 -3.72 -15.52 0.89
N SER A 104 -4.06 -15.19 -0.36
CA SER A 104 -4.98 -15.96 -1.20
C SER A 104 -4.41 -17.32 -1.61
N GLY A 105 -3.10 -17.40 -1.84
CA GLY A 105 -2.43 -18.66 -2.14
C GLY A 105 -2.36 -19.62 -0.94
N GLN A 106 -2.54 -19.12 0.28
CA GLN A 106 -2.63 -19.89 1.52
C GLN A 106 -4.07 -20.05 2.03
N ALA A 107 -5.05 -19.48 1.31
CA ALA A 107 -6.48 -19.56 1.63
C ALA A 107 -6.82 -19.05 3.07
N ARG A 108 -6.23 -17.96 3.49
CA ARG A 108 -6.43 -17.34 4.80
C ARG A 108 -6.27 -15.83 4.76
N VAL A 109 -6.66 -15.15 5.83
CA VAL A 109 -6.39 -13.72 6.04
C VAL A 109 -5.50 -13.54 7.26
N GLU A 110 -4.53 -12.67 7.16
CA GLU A 110 -3.55 -12.39 8.20
C GLU A 110 -3.61 -10.93 8.62
N GLN A 111 -3.43 -10.67 9.91
CA GLN A 111 -3.35 -9.31 10.48
C GLN A 111 -1.94 -9.03 10.97
N TYR A 112 -1.45 -7.86 10.62
CA TYR A 112 -0.14 -7.34 11.02
C TYR A 112 -0.27 -5.92 11.57
N THR A 113 0.66 -5.52 12.41
CA THR A 113 0.87 -4.10 12.71
C THR A 113 1.42 -3.37 11.49
N ASN A 114 1.32 -2.05 11.44
CA ASN A 114 1.81 -1.27 10.30
C ASN A 114 3.35 -1.21 10.19
N ASP A 115 4.07 -1.73 11.17
CA ASP A 115 5.51 -1.94 11.13
C ASP A 115 5.91 -3.40 10.79
N GLY A 116 4.92 -4.25 10.45
CA GLY A 116 5.11 -5.62 9.97
C GLY A 116 5.06 -6.71 11.04
N GLY A 117 4.74 -6.37 12.30
CA GLY A 117 4.56 -7.35 13.36
C GLY A 117 3.30 -8.20 13.16
N TYR A 118 3.42 -9.53 13.17
CA TYR A 118 2.29 -10.44 13.04
C TYR A 118 1.38 -10.40 14.28
N ILE A 119 0.07 -10.39 14.05
CA ILE A 119 -0.94 -10.37 15.12
C ILE A 119 -1.72 -11.69 15.15
N ARG A 120 -2.34 -12.08 14.03
CA ARG A 120 -3.17 -13.29 13.97
C ARG A 120 -3.48 -13.72 12.53
N THR A 121 -4.05 -14.93 12.43
CA THR A 121 -4.64 -15.48 11.20
C THR A 121 -6.12 -15.81 11.44
N VAL A 122 -6.94 -15.65 10.40
CA VAL A 122 -8.36 -16.06 10.37
C VAL A 122 -8.66 -16.84 9.09
N GLY A 123 -9.73 -17.63 9.11
CA GLY A 123 -10.23 -18.33 7.93
C GLY A 123 -9.63 -19.70 7.66
N GLU A 124 -8.84 -20.27 8.57
CA GLU A 124 -8.24 -21.60 8.38
C GLU A 124 -9.16 -22.77 8.76
N GLN A 125 -10.21 -22.51 9.56
CA GLN A 125 -11.05 -23.55 10.15
C GLN A 125 -12.53 -23.30 9.93
N ASP A 126 -13.33 -24.39 9.93
CA ASP A 126 -14.79 -24.33 9.94
C ASP A 126 -15.34 -23.95 11.32
N PRO A 127 -16.45 -23.20 11.41
CA PRO A 127 -17.09 -22.49 10.30
C PRO A 127 -16.28 -21.26 9.87
N GLY A 128 -16.42 -20.87 8.60
CA GLY A 128 -15.75 -19.70 8.07
C GLY A 128 -14.40 -19.97 7.42
N LYS A 129 -14.12 -21.23 7.08
CA LYS A 129 -12.90 -21.58 6.33
C LYS A 129 -12.91 -20.92 4.96
N LEU A 130 -11.85 -20.19 4.66
CA LEU A 130 -11.62 -19.54 3.37
C LEU A 130 -11.11 -20.52 2.33
N PHE A 131 -11.40 -20.23 1.07
CA PHE A 131 -10.89 -21.02 -0.05
C PHE A 131 -10.09 -20.16 -1.05
N SER A 132 -10.57 -18.98 -1.39
CA SER A 132 -9.86 -18.02 -2.26
C SER A 132 -10.24 -16.60 -1.84
N PRO A 133 -9.71 -16.11 -0.70
CA PRO A 133 -9.99 -14.76 -0.24
C PRO A 133 -9.40 -13.74 -1.22
N TYR A 134 -10.18 -12.69 -1.50
CA TYR A 134 -9.83 -11.63 -2.44
C TYR A 134 -9.84 -10.28 -1.73
N GLY A 135 -10.75 -9.38 -2.08
CA GLY A 135 -10.90 -8.10 -1.40
C GLY A 135 -11.43 -8.26 0.02
N LEU A 136 -11.11 -7.31 0.87
CA LEU A 136 -11.50 -7.31 2.27
C LEU A 136 -11.68 -5.90 2.81
N PHE A 137 -12.60 -5.76 3.75
CA PHE A 137 -12.90 -4.51 4.41
C PHE A 137 -13.09 -4.69 5.91
N VAL A 138 -12.54 -3.79 6.71
CA VAL A 138 -12.79 -3.72 8.15
C VAL A 138 -13.76 -2.59 8.44
N ASP A 139 -14.92 -2.92 9.01
CA ASP A 139 -15.86 -1.96 9.55
C ASP A 139 -15.63 -1.81 11.08
N PRO A 140 -14.96 -0.76 11.51
CA PRO A 140 -14.70 -0.56 12.93
C PRO A 140 -15.97 -0.22 13.73
N ALA A 141 -17.00 0.33 13.09
CA ALA A 141 -18.26 0.67 13.75
C ALA A 141 -19.08 -0.57 14.14
N ARG A 142 -18.97 -1.65 13.34
CA ARG A 142 -19.63 -2.92 13.60
C ARG A 142 -18.72 -3.98 14.22
N ASP A 143 -17.41 -3.70 14.33
CA ASP A 143 -16.36 -4.67 14.68
C ASP A 143 -16.40 -5.90 13.76
N ARG A 144 -16.38 -5.66 12.44
CA ARG A 144 -16.47 -6.71 11.43
C ARG A 144 -15.35 -6.60 10.42
N LEU A 145 -14.78 -7.75 10.11
CA LEU A 145 -13.96 -7.99 8.94
C LEU A 145 -14.82 -8.75 7.93
N TYR A 146 -15.01 -8.15 6.77
CA TYR A 146 -15.66 -8.77 5.61
C TYR A 146 -14.57 -9.25 4.64
N VAL A 147 -14.70 -10.47 4.14
CA VAL A 147 -13.75 -11.08 3.21
C VAL A 147 -14.50 -11.64 2.01
N ALA A 148 -14.25 -11.10 0.83
CA ALA A 148 -14.77 -11.65 -0.42
C ALA A 148 -14.07 -12.98 -0.71
N ASP A 149 -14.75 -14.08 -0.52
CA ASP A 149 -14.21 -15.43 -0.76
C ASP A 149 -14.75 -15.98 -2.08
N VAL A 150 -14.02 -15.71 -3.14
CA VAL A 150 -14.37 -16.09 -4.52
C VAL A 150 -14.56 -17.59 -4.64
N GLY A 151 -13.73 -18.39 -3.96
CA GLY A 151 -13.78 -19.83 -4.02
C GLY A 151 -15.02 -20.44 -3.39
N ASN A 152 -15.47 -19.87 -2.27
CA ASN A 152 -16.72 -20.27 -1.61
C ASN A 152 -17.95 -19.55 -2.18
N ARG A 153 -17.76 -18.52 -2.99
CA ARG A 153 -18.83 -17.65 -3.52
C ARG A 153 -19.64 -16.96 -2.42
N LEU A 154 -18.96 -16.55 -1.36
CA LEU A 154 -19.51 -15.91 -0.18
C LEU A 154 -18.66 -14.73 0.21
N VAL A 155 -19.24 -13.76 0.89
CA VAL A 155 -18.48 -12.85 1.73
C VAL A 155 -18.46 -13.42 3.14
N GLN A 156 -17.33 -13.90 3.60
CA GLN A 156 -17.16 -14.39 4.97
C GLN A 156 -17.02 -13.22 5.93
N ILE A 157 -17.61 -13.35 7.11
CA ILE A 157 -17.64 -12.29 8.13
C ILE A 157 -16.98 -12.78 9.39
N TYR A 158 -16.04 -12.00 9.93
CA TYR A 158 -15.38 -12.27 11.20
C TYR A 158 -15.54 -11.07 12.14
N ILE A 159 -15.42 -11.31 13.43
CA ILE A 159 -15.27 -10.25 14.44
C ILE A 159 -13.83 -9.73 14.33
N ALA A 160 -13.63 -8.48 13.95
CA ALA A 160 -12.28 -7.94 13.69
C ALA A 160 -11.40 -7.96 14.94
N SER A 161 -11.95 -7.62 16.12
CA SER A 161 -11.20 -7.59 17.39
C SER A 161 -10.73 -8.97 17.86
N THR A 162 -11.43 -10.05 17.51
CA THR A 162 -11.14 -11.42 18.01
C THR A 162 -10.71 -12.42 16.95
N GLY A 163 -11.06 -12.18 15.68
CA GLY A 163 -10.90 -13.13 14.58
C GLY A 163 -11.96 -14.25 14.55
N ALA A 164 -12.96 -14.21 15.44
CA ALA A 164 -14.00 -15.24 15.49
C ALA A 164 -14.96 -15.11 14.29
N TYR A 165 -15.35 -16.25 13.72
CA TYR A 165 -16.35 -16.27 12.66
C TYR A 165 -17.70 -15.73 13.12
N ALA A 166 -18.33 -14.88 12.32
CA ALA A 166 -19.57 -14.19 12.63
C ALA A 166 -20.72 -14.46 11.65
N GLY A 167 -20.45 -15.08 10.50
CA GLY A 167 -21.45 -15.36 9.49
C GLY A 167 -20.96 -15.12 8.07
N HIS A 168 -21.88 -15.04 7.12
CA HIS A 168 -21.55 -14.79 5.71
C HIS A 168 -22.69 -14.07 4.96
N LEU A 169 -22.38 -13.59 3.77
CA LEU A 169 -23.32 -13.07 2.76
C LEU A 169 -23.24 -13.94 1.51
N PRO A 170 -24.34 -14.14 0.78
CA PRO A 170 -25.71 -13.81 1.16
C PRO A 170 -26.22 -14.67 2.32
N ALA A 171 -27.34 -14.28 2.92
CA ALA A 171 -28.04 -15.10 3.92
C ALA A 171 -28.43 -16.48 3.34
N ASP A 172 -28.48 -17.53 4.20
CA ASP A 172 -28.74 -18.90 3.77
C ASP A 172 -30.04 -19.08 2.98
N ASP A 173 -31.08 -18.30 3.30
CA ASP A 173 -32.39 -18.32 2.68
C ASP A 173 -32.59 -17.25 1.61
N GLN A 174 -31.53 -16.55 1.19
CA GLN A 174 -31.56 -15.60 0.08
C GLN A 174 -31.95 -16.32 -1.23
N ASP A 175 -32.92 -15.76 -1.98
CA ASP A 175 -33.21 -16.24 -3.33
C ASP A 175 -32.02 -15.98 -4.25
N MET A 176 -31.30 -17.02 -4.59
CA MET A 176 -30.08 -16.95 -5.40
C MET A 176 -30.32 -16.50 -6.84
N LYS A 177 -31.60 -16.50 -7.31
CA LYS A 177 -31.94 -15.98 -8.64
C LYS A 177 -31.62 -14.49 -8.82
N VAL A 178 -31.50 -13.74 -7.72
CA VAL A 178 -31.10 -12.33 -7.77
C VAL A 178 -29.73 -12.12 -8.40
N PHE A 179 -28.85 -13.13 -8.33
CA PHE A 179 -27.50 -13.12 -8.89
C PHE A 179 -27.43 -13.57 -10.35
N GLY A 180 -28.57 -13.91 -10.97
CA GLY A 180 -28.63 -14.40 -12.35
C GLY A 180 -28.08 -15.81 -12.55
N ASP A 181 -27.86 -16.17 -13.83
CA ASP A 181 -27.47 -17.54 -14.21
C ASP A 181 -26.03 -17.90 -13.79
N GLU A 182 -25.17 -16.90 -13.63
CA GLU A 182 -23.74 -17.11 -13.28
C GLU A 182 -23.52 -17.21 -11.77
N GLY A 183 -24.52 -16.82 -10.97
CA GLY A 183 -24.48 -16.83 -9.53
C GLY A 183 -23.65 -15.69 -8.93
N PHE A 184 -23.50 -15.73 -7.62
CA PHE A 184 -22.73 -14.73 -6.87
C PHE A 184 -21.24 -15.07 -6.88
N THR A 185 -20.41 -14.09 -7.23
CA THR A 185 -18.95 -14.22 -7.20
C THR A 185 -18.38 -12.93 -6.69
N PRO A 186 -18.16 -12.78 -5.36
CA PRO A 186 -17.67 -11.54 -4.76
C PRO A 186 -16.18 -11.37 -5.05
N TYR A 187 -15.78 -10.16 -5.44
CA TYR A 187 -14.37 -9.78 -5.60
C TYR A 187 -13.91 -8.78 -4.55
N ASP A 188 -14.78 -7.84 -4.18
CA ASP A 188 -14.45 -6.86 -3.17
C ASP A 188 -15.68 -6.45 -2.36
N VAL A 189 -15.45 -5.87 -1.18
CA VAL A 189 -16.51 -5.48 -0.26
C VAL A 189 -16.18 -4.15 0.39
N GLU A 190 -17.23 -3.30 0.55
CA GLU A 190 -17.13 -1.96 1.13
C GLU A 190 -18.42 -1.60 1.88
N ILE A 191 -18.38 -0.60 2.73
CA ILE A 191 -19.57 -0.02 3.36
C ILE A 191 -19.88 1.34 2.74
N ALA A 192 -20.98 1.41 2.02
CA ALA A 192 -21.45 2.65 1.38
C ALA A 192 -22.88 2.97 1.80
N GLY A 193 -23.08 4.18 2.33
CA GLY A 193 -24.43 4.65 2.73
C GLY A 193 -25.09 3.77 3.80
N GLY A 194 -24.30 3.11 4.67
CA GLY A 194 -24.75 2.21 5.73
C GLY A 194 -25.13 0.81 5.26
N ARG A 195 -24.91 0.48 3.98
CA ARG A 195 -25.15 -0.84 3.40
C ARG A 195 -23.82 -1.52 3.07
N ILE A 196 -23.83 -2.84 3.08
CA ILE A 196 -22.69 -3.63 2.62
C ILE A 196 -22.77 -3.69 1.10
N LEU A 197 -21.75 -3.16 0.44
CA LEU A 197 -21.59 -3.12 -0.99
C LEU A 197 -20.59 -4.20 -1.40
N VAL A 198 -20.99 -5.07 -2.34
CA VAL A 198 -20.12 -6.15 -2.84
C VAL A 198 -20.01 -6.05 -4.35
N SER A 199 -18.78 -6.05 -4.83
CA SER A 199 -18.50 -6.14 -6.26
C SER A 199 -18.60 -7.58 -6.74
N SER A 200 -19.02 -7.76 -7.98
CA SER A 200 -19.11 -9.06 -8.63
C SER A 200 -18.74 -8.91 -10.12
N HIS A 201 -18.65 -10.03 -10.82
CA HIS A 201 -18.27 -10.04 -12.24
C HIS A 201 -19.21 -9.22 -13.14
N ASP A 202 -20.47 -9.03 -12.73
CA ASP A 202 -21.52 -8.40 -13.54
C ASP A 202 -22.16 -7.16 -12.91
N GLY A 203 -21.65 -6.69 -11.77
CA GLY A 203 -22.16 -5.51 -11.11
C GLY A 203 -21.88 -5.39 -9.63
N LEU A 204 -22.64 -4.51 -8.99
CA LEU A 204 -22.58 -4.23 -7.57
C LEU A 204 -23.86 -4.70 -6.90
N TYR A 205 -23.73 -5.33 -5.76
CA TYR A 205 -24.84 -5.82 -4.94
C TYR A 205 -24.82 -5.11 -3.59
N PHE A 206 -25.98 -4.61 -3.18
CA PHE A 206 -26.18 -3.95 -1.89
C PHE A 206 -26.89 -4.91 -0.96
N PHE A 207 -26.27 -5.19 0.16
CA PHE A 207 -26.85 -6.04 1.20
C PHE A 207 -27.24 -5.20 2.41
N ASP A 208 -28.27 -5.65 3.12
CA ASP A 208 -28.56 -5.19 4.47
C ASP A 208 -27.72 -5.94 5.52
N ASP A 209 -27.85 -5.52 6.79
CA ASP A 209 -27.11 -6.16 7.89
C ASP A 209 -27.58 -7.61 8.19
N ALA A 210 -28.72 -8.02 7.65
CA ALA A 210 -29.22 -9.38 7.76
C ALA A 210 -28.72 -10.31 6.64
N GLY A 211 -28.00 -9.75 5.67
CA GLY A 211 -27.39 -10.50 4.57
C GLY A 211 -28.28 -10.67 3.33
N TYR A 212 -29.36 -9.92 3.23
CA TYR A 212 -30.23 -9.98 2.05
C TYR A 212 -29.87 -8.88 1.03
N VAL A 213 -29.96 -9.24 -0.24
CA VAL A 213 -29.78 -8.27 -1.33
C VAL A 213 -30.96 -7.31 -1.34
N VAL A 214 -30.69 -6.03 -1.06
CA VAL A 214 -31.68 -4.94 -1.07
C VAL A 214 -31.57 -4.02 -2.27
N GLY A 215 -30.55 -4.21 -3.10
CA GLY A 215 -30.36 -3.45 -4.32
C GLY A 215 -29.26 -4.05 -5.18
N ARG A 216 -29.32 -3.74 -6.46
CA ARG A 216 -28.30 -4.14 -7.43
C ARG A 216 -28.06 -3.00 -8.40
N TRP A 217 -26.82 -2.80 -8.76
CA TRP A 217 -26.45 -1.92 -9.84
C TRP A 217 -25.59 -2.68 -10.84
N GLY A 218 -26.03 -2.68 -12.11
CA GLY A 218 -25.46 -3.45 -13.19
C GLY A 218 -26.54 -4.15 -14.02
N ALA A 219 -26.29 -4.32 -15.32
CA ALA A 219 -27.16 -5.10 -16.19
C ALA A 219 -26.88 -6.58 -15.98
N THR A 220 -27.95 -7.39 -15.98
CA THR A 220 -27.78 -8.85 -16.04
C THR A 220 -27.03 -9.19 -17.33
N TYR A 221 -25.88 -9.84 -17.21
CA TYR A 221 -25.11 -10.29 -18.35
C TYR A 221 -25.94 -11.28 -19.16
N LYS A 222 -26.52 -10.85 -20.26
CA LYS A 222 -27.04 -11.80 -21.26
C LYS A 222 -25.84 -12.25 -22.07
N LYS A 223 -25.61 -13.56 -22.08
CA LYS A 223 -24.62 -14.25 -22.90
C LYS A 223 -24.40 -13.50 -24.21
N HIS A 224 -23.19 -12.94 -24.42
CA HIS A 224 -22.76 -12.22 -25.61
C HIS A 224 -23.34 -10.81 -25.86
N SER A 225 -23.94 -10.16 -24.90
CA SER A 225 -24.12 -8.72 -25.04
C SER A 225 -22.77 -8.07 -24.80
N VAL A 226 -22.23 -7.52 -25.86
CA VAL A 226 -20.96 -6.81 -25.93
C VAL A 226 -20.84 -5.92 -24.70
N ALA A 227 -19.75 -6.12 -23.95
CA ALA A 227 -19.30 -5.11 -23.01
C ALA A 227 -19.33 -3.77 -23.74
N GLY A 228 -20.28 -2.96 -23.44
CA GLY A 228 -20.51 -1.72 -24.19
C GLY A 228 -20.46 -0.52 -23.25
N PRO A 229 -20.34 0.67 -23.81
CA PRO A 229 -20.37 1.93 -23.07
C PRO A 229 -21.72 2.19 -22.42
N GLN A 230 -22.62 1.18 -22.44
CA GLN A 230 -23.93 1.30 -21.82
C GLN A 230 -23.74 1.42 -20.30
N LEU A 231 -24.23 2.51 -19.77
CA LEU A 231 -24.38 2.74 -18.36
C LEU A 231 -24.97 1.49 -17.69
N GLY A 232 -24.21 0.93 -16.72
CA GLY A 232 -24.66 -0.24 -15.98
C GLY A 232 -24.30 -1.61 -16.54
N ALA A 233 -23.59 -1.72 -17.66
CA ALA A 233 -22.98 -3.00 -18.08
C ALA A 233 -21.56 -3.10 -17.51
N PHE A 234 -21.40 -3.93 -16.48
CA PHE A 234 -20.09 -4.21 -15.88
C PHE A 234 -19.49 -5.48 -16.46
N GLN A 235 -18.17 -5.56 -16.41
CA GLN A 235 -17.44 -6.76 -16.75
C GLN A 235 -16.26 -6.92 -15.84
N PHE A 236 -16.38 -7.80 -14.85
CA PHE A 236 -15.37 -8.06 -13.84
C PHE A 236 -15.04 -6.79 -13.03
N VAL A 237 -15.89 -6.50 -12.05
CA VAL A 237 -15.66 -5.39 -11.11
C VAL A 237 -14.72 -5.88 -10.04
N ASP A 238 -13.44 -5.55 -10.19
CA ASP A 238 -12.39 -6.11 -9.37
C ASP A 238 -12.29 -5.43 -8.00
N ALA A 239 -12.43 -4.11 -7.96
CA ALA A 239 -12.36 -3.36 -6.72
C ALA A 239 -13.36 -2.20 -6.68
N ILE A 240 -13.72 -1.85 -5.47
CA ILE A 240 -14.60 -0.73 -5.12
C ILE A 240 -14.02 -0.01 -3.90
N ASP A 241 -14.26 1.29 -3.83
CA ASP A 241 -14.04 2.07 -2.60
C ASP A 241 -15.06 3.19 -2.50
N ALA A 242 -15.36 3.65 -1.30
CA ALA A 242 -16.34 4.69 -1.02
C ALA A 242 -15.69 5.84 -0.25
N ASP A 243 -15.83 7.06 -0.77
CA ASP A 243 -15.43 8.24 -0.06
C ASP A 243 -16.33 8.47 1.19
N PRO A 244 -15.78 8.34 2.39
CA PRO A 244 -16.57 8.48 3.62
C PRO A 244 -17.13 9.89 3.84
N LYS A 245 -16.57 10.91 3.17
CA LYS A 245 -17.01 12.31 3.29
C LYS A 245 -18.18 12.64 2.38
N THR A 246 -18.17 12.13 1.15
CA THR A 246 -19.17 12.45 0.14
C THR A 246 -20.15 11.31 -0.12
N GLY A 247 -19.81 10.09 0.27
CA GLY A 247 -20.51 8.86 -0.05
C GLY A 247 -20.44 8.47 -1.53
N ARG A 248 -19.56 9.10 -2.31
CA ARG A 248 -19.28 8.67 -3.69
C ARG A 248 -18.66 7.28 -3.68
N ILE A 249 -19.05 6.46 -4.63
CA ILE A 249 -18.52 5.10 -4.80
C ILE A 249 -17.69 5.11 -6.08
N TYR A 250 -16.48 4.59 -5.99
CA TYR A 250 -15.57 4.45 -7.12
C TYR A 250 -15.39 2.97 -7.44
N VAL A 251 -15.30 2.64 -8.72
CA VAL A 251 -15.40 1.27 -9.22
C VAL A 251 -14.33 1.02 -10.27
N ALA A 252 -13.52 0.01 -10.09
CA ALA A 252 -12.63 -0.51 -11.12
C ALA A 252 -13.38 -1.57 -11.95
N ASP A 253 -13.90 -1.16 -13.11
CA ASP A 253 -14.59 -2.05 -14.08
C ASP A 253 -13.56 -2.59 -15.07
N THR A 254 -12.81 -3.56 -14.59
CA THR A 254 -11.52 -4.01 -15.09
C THR A 254 -11.53 -4.43 -16.56
N MET A 255 -12.41 -5.35 -16.93
CA MET A 255 -12.44 -5.86 -18.30
C MET A 255 -13.11 -4.88 -19.30
N ASN A 256 -13.82 -3.89 -18.79
CA ASN A 256 -14.26 -2.74 -19.58
C ASN A 256 -13.19 -1.66 -19.67
N ARG A 257 -12.05 -1.82 -18.99
CA ARG A 257 -10.93 -0.88 -18.98
C ARG A 257 -11.36 0.53 -18.62
N ARG A 258 -12.09 0.68 -17.50
CA ARG A 258 -12.58 1.98 -17.05
C ARG A 258 -12.67 2.05 -15.53
N VAL A 259 -12.57 3.26 -15.03
CA VAL A 259 -12.92 3.62 -13.66
C VAL A 259 -14.22 4.43 -13.71
N ILE A 260 -15.12 4.14 -12.78
CA ILE A 260 -16.44 4.76 -12.73
C ILE A 260 -16.61 5.43 -11.37
N ALA A 261 -17.23 6.60 -11.34
CA ALA A 261 -17.74 7.20 -10.11
C ALA A 261 -19.26 7.22 -10.09
N LEU A 262 -19.80 6.83 -8.95
CA LEU A 262 -21.21 6.86 -8.62
C LEU A 262 -21.46 7.80 -7.43
N GLY A 263 -22.60 8.43 -7.41
CA GLY A 263 -23.10 9.11 -6.22
C GLY A 263 -23.53 8.10 -5.16
N SER A 264 -23.73 8.55 -3.93
CA SER A 264 -24.12 7.74 -2.77
C SER A 264 -25.39 6.90 -2.93
N GLN A 265 -26.23 7.24 -3.91
CA GLN A 265 -27.46 6.49 -4.26
C GLN A 265 -27.28 5.68 -5.57
N GLY A 266 -26.05 5.43 -6.00
CA GLY A 266 -25.77 4.69 -7.23
C GLY A 266 -25.97 5.49 -8.52
N ARG A 267 -26.22 6.81 -8.45
CA ARG A 267 -26.32 7.66 -9.64
C ARG A 267 -24.95 7.79 -10.31
N TRP A 268 -24.91 7.51 -11.60
CA TRP A 268 -23.72 7.73 -12.41
C TRP A 268 -23.25 9.19 -12.34
N LEU A 269 -21.97 9.40 -12.11
CA LEU A 269 -21.33 10.71 -12.13
C LEU A 269 -20.45 10.86 -13.36
N TRP A 270 -19.44 10.01 -13.50
CA TRP A 270 -18.52 10.01 -14.62
C TRP A 270 -17.89 8.63 -14.84
N SER A 271 -17.19 8.47 -15.97
CA SER A 271 -16.33 7.34 -16.31
C SER A 271 -15.05 7.85 -16.94
N ALA A 272 -13.92 7.36 -16.45
CA ALA A 272 -12.62 7.54 -17.08
C ALA A 272 -12.26 6.27 -17.86
N GLY A 273 -12.05 6.39 -19.16
CA GLY A 273 -11.80 5.27 -20.07
C GLY A 273 -13.02 4.46 -20.46
N GLY A 274 -12.83 3.30 -21.05
CA GLY A 274 -13.87 2.41 -21.54
C GLY A 274 -13.92 2.29 -23.06
N ARG A 275 -15.14 2.21 -23.62
CA ARG A 275 -15.37 2.12 -25.07
C ARG A 275 -16.22 3.29 -25.53
N ASP A 276 -15.99 3.74 -26.75
CA ASP A 276 -16.81 4.74 -27.40
C ASP A 276 -18.18 4.17 -27.86
N VAL A 277 -19.00 5.03 -28.50
CA VAL A 277 -20.31 4.65 -29.02
C VAL A 277 -20.29 3.61 -30.13
N ASN A 278 -19.13 3.40 -30.77
CA ASN A 278 -18.90 2.40 -31.80
C ASN A 278 -18.34 1.07 -31.22
N GLY A 279 -18.08 1.04 -29.89
CA GLY A 279 -17.49 -0.10 -29.20
C GLY A 279 -15.97 -0.18 -29.28
N GLU A 280 -15.30 0.84 -29.85
CA GLU A 280 -13.85 0.94 -29.85
C GLU A 280 -13.33 1.29 -28.46
N ILE A 281 -12.18 0.70 -28.08
CA ILE A 281 -11.55 1.02 -26.80
C ILE A 281 -10.92 2.41 -26.88
N VAL A 282 -11.46 3.33 -26.08
CA VAL A 282 -10.94 4.70 -25.91
C VAL A 282 -10.43 4.86 -24.48
N SER A 283 -9.51 3.98 -24.07
CA SER A 283 -9.05 3.91 -22.71
C SER A 283 -7.54 3.91 -22.65
N PHE A 284 -6.99 4.70 -21.75
CA PHE A 284 -5.59 4.59 -21.36
C PHE A 284 -5.35 3.44 -20.33
N TRP A 285 -6.43 2.92 -19.71
CA TRP A 285 -6.36 1.78 -18.83
C TRP A 285 -6.13 0.49 -19.60
N MET A 286 -5.27 -0.36 -19.06
CA MET A 286 -5.12 -1.71 -19.57
C MET A 286 -5.84 -2.72 -18.68
N LEU A 287 -5.65 -2.63 -17.37
CA LEU A 287 -6.27 -3.54 -16.41
C LEU A 287 -6.37 -2.85 -15.04
N PRO A 288 -7.27 -1.85 -14.88
CA PRO A 288 -7.47 -1.20 -13.59
C PRO A 288 -8.03 -2.23 -12.61
N ARG A 289 -7.34 -2.41 -11.47
CA ARG A 289 -7.69 -3.39 -10.45
C ARG A 289 -8.01 -2.73 -9.13
N GLY A 290 -7.03 -2.55 -8.26
CA GLY A 290 -7.22 -1.90 -6.98
C GLY A 290 -7.61 -0.44 -7.11
N ILE A 291 -8.50 0.03 -6.24
CA ILE A 291 -8.93 1.42 -6.17
C ILE A 291 -9.03 1.85 -4.71
N ALA A 292 -8.57 3.05 -4.38
CA ALA A 292 -8.72 3.62 -3.05
C ALA A 292 -8.89 5.15 -3.11
N VAL A 293 -9.69 5.67 -2.21
CA VAL A 293 -9.86 7.11 -2.00
C VAL A 293 -8.82 7.58 -0.99
N GLY A 294 -7.97 8.49 -1.42
CA GLY A 294 -6.95 9.06 -0.56
C GLY A 294 -7.51 10.05 0.48
N PRO A 295 -6.71 10.38 1.50
CA PRO A 295 -7.09 11.37 2.51
C PRO A 295 -7.29 12.77 1.92
N ASP A 296 -6.69 13.05 0.77
CA ASP A 296 -6.84 14.25 -0.04
C ASP A 296 -8.12 14.28 -0.90
N GLY A 297 -8.84 13.16 -0.94
CA GLY A 297 -10.06 12.97 -1.73
C GLY A 297 -9.81 12.54 -3.18
N ASN A 298 -8.56 12.42 -3.60
CA ASN A 298 -8.19 11.89 -4.91
C ASN A 298 -8.36 10.37 -4.95
N ILE A 299 -8.50 9.84 -6.16
CA ILE A 299 -8.72 8.43 -6.41
C ILE A 299 -7.42 7.82 -6.93
N TYR A 300 -6.93 6.82 -6.23
CA TYR A 300 -5.73 6.09 -6.54
C TYR A 300 -6.10 4.73 -7.11
N VAL A 301 -5.57 4.41 -8.28
CA VAL A 301 -5.93 3.20 -9.01
C VAL A 301 -4.68 2.45 -9.40
N VAL A 302 -4.66 1.16 -9.13
CA VAL A 302 -3.64 0.25 -9.64
C VAL A 302 -4.01 -0.17 -11.06
N ASP A 303 -3.17 0.15 -12.05
CA ASP A 303 -3.30 -0.36 -13.42
C ASP A 303 -2.24 -1.43 -13.67
N THR A 304 -2.64 -2.69 -13.56
CA THR A 304 -1.72 -3.81 -13.47
C THR A 304 -0.99 -4.11 -14.78
N PHE A 305 -1.57 -3.83 -15.91
CA PHE A 305 -0.91 -3.95 -17.20
C PHE A 305 -0.87 -2.60 -17.90
N ARG A 306 0.32 -2.12 -18.21
CA ARG A 306 0.49 -0.92 -18.98
C ARG A 306 1.67 -1.06 -19.95
N ALA A 307 1.50 -0.58 -21.18
CA ALA A 307 2.59 -0.47 -22.10
C ALA A 307 3.54 0.63 -21.60
N ASP A 308 4.73 0.26 -21.15
CA ASP A 308 5.86 1.15 -21.01
C ASP A 308 6.71 1.07 -22.29
N GLY A 309 7.60 2.00 -22.52
CA GLY A 309 8.43 2.04 -23.73
C GLY A 309 9.33 0.81 -23.91
N GLU A 310 9.40 -0.08 -22.93
CA GLU A 310 10.21 -1.30 -22.90
C GLU A 310 9.38 -2.58 -23.05
N GLY A 311 8.03 -2.48 -23.06
CA GLY A 311 7.12 -3.62 -23.18
C GLY A 311 5.83 -3.48 -22.38
N MET A 312 5.33 -4.59 -21.84
CA MET A 312 4.17 -4.60 -20.95
C MET A 312 4.64 -4.49 -19.50
N GLY A 313 4.60 -3.29 -18.95
CA GLY A 313 4.86 -3.03 -17.55
C GLY A 313 3.70 -3.47 -16.65
N THR A 314 4.04 -3.87 -15.44
CA THR A 314 3.05 -4.14 -14.37
C THR A 314 3.44 -3.29 -13.16
N GLY A 315 2.55 -2.58 -12.54
CA GLY A 315 2.89 -1.87 -11.32
C GLY A 315 2.75 -0.36 -11.38
N HIS A 316 1.77 0.12 -12.14
CA HIS A 316 1.45 1.54 -12.24
C HIS A 316 0.35 1.95 -11.25
N LEU A 317 0.55 3.10 -10.63
CA LEU A 317 -0.47 3.80 -9.88
C LEU A 317 -0.89 5.05 -10.67
N VAL A 318 -2.17 5.23 -10.79
CA VAL A 318 -2.78 6.37 -11.47
C VAL A 318 -3.60 7.15 -10.47
N VAL A 319 -3.48 8.47 -10.47
CA VAL A 319 -4.20 9.37 -9.57
C VAL A 319 -5.20 10.18 -10.38
N LEU A 320 -6.47 10.10 -10.00
CA LEU A 320 -7.54 10.90 -10.56
C LEU A 320 -8.07 11.90 -9.53
N SER A 321 -8.55 13.04 -10.00
CA SER A 321 -9.36 13.94 -9.17
C SER A 321 -10.72 13.31 -8.83
N PRO A 322 -11.45 13.85 -7.83
CA PRO A 322 -12.84 13.45 -7.56
C PRO A 322 -13.80 13.63 -8.75
N GLU A 323 -13.43 14.43 -9.73
CA GLU A 323 -14.16 14.69 -10.96
C GLU A 323 -13.74 13.79 -12.13
N GLY A 324 -12.70 12.92 -11.92
CA GLY A 324 -12.21 11.96 -12.90
C GLY A 324 -11.10 12.48 -13.81
N GLU A 325 -10.52 13.64 -13.50
CA GLU A 325 -9.39 14.18 -14.23
C GLU A 325 -8.10 13.46 -13.85
N LEU A 326 -7.26 13.13 -14.82
CA LEU A 326 -5.96 12.52 -14.59
C LEU A 326 -5.00 13.54 -13.98
N LEU A 327 -4.55 13.29 -12.76
CA LEU A 327 -3.64 14.17 -12.02
C LEU A 327 -2.19 13.70 -12.08
N SER A 328 -1.97 12.40 -11.98
CA SER A 328 -0.61 11.83 -11.96
C SER A 328 -0.64 10.35 -12.34
N GLU A 329 0.52 9.89 -12.77
CA GLU A 329 0.82 8.49 -12.98
C GLU A 329 2.26 8.22 -12.58
N PHE A 330 2.47 7.16 -11.80
CA PHE A 330 3.79 6.74 -11.37
C PHE A 330 3.79 5.24 -11.09
N GLY A 331 4.95 4.68 -10.92
CA GLY A 331 5.13 3.26 -10.69
C GLY A 331 6.03 2.64 -11.75
N ARG A 332 6.60 1.51 -11.40
CA ARG A 332 7.46 0.73 -12.29
C ARG A 332 7.34 -0.75 -11.98
N THR A 333 7.62 -1.56 -12.98
CA THR A 333 7.69 -3.02 -12.80
C THR A 333 9.00 -3.41 -12.14
N GLY A 334 8.92 -4.25 -11.12
CA GLY A 334 10.11 -4.77 -10.45
C GLY A 334 9.82 -5.39 -9.10
N SER A 335 10.89 -5.77 -8.41
CA SER A 335 10.88 -6.30 -7.04
C SER A 335 11.59 -5.38 -6.04
N ASP A 336 12.24 -4.34 -6.53
CA ASP A 336 12.91 -3.34 -5.70
C ASP A 336 11.88 -2.51 -4.92
N ASP A 337 12.35 -1.76 -3.94
CA ASP A 337 11.51 -0.86 -3.19
C ASP A 337 10.84 0.19 -4.09
N GLY A 338 9.52 0.32 -3.95
CA GLY A 338 8.72 1.20 -4.78
C GLY A 338 8.41 0.66 -6.17
N SER A 339 8.89 -0.53 -6.54
CA SER A 339 8.50 -1.24 -7.76
C SER A 339 7.52 -2.33 -7.43
N PHE A 340 6.64 -2.70 -8.35
CA PHE A 340 5.61 -3.70 -8.12
C PHE A 340 5.55 -4.69 -9.28
N ARG A 341 5.10 -5.90 -8.98
CA ARG A 341 4.87 -6.91 -10.00
C ARG A 341 3.45 -7.49 -9.86
N PHE A 342 2.60 -7.10 -10.77
CA PHE A 342 1.21 -7.50 -10.79
C PHE A 342 0.48 -7.13 -9.47
N PRO A 343 0.52 -5.85 -9.04
CA PRO A 343 -0.19 -5.42 -7.85
C PRO A 343 -1.71 -5.55 -8.08
N GLU A 344 -2.42 -5.93 -7.03
CA GLU A 344 -3.87 -6.21 -7.10
C GLU A 344 -4.68 -5.13 -6.40
N GLN A 345 -4.60 -5.02 -5.09
CA GLN A 345 -5.31 -4.00 -4.32
C GLN A 345 -4.36 -3.03 -3.62
N LEU A 346 -4.87 -1.83 -3.36
CA LEU A 346 -4.24 -0.85 -2.50
C LEU A 346 -5.27 -0.32 -1.50
N ALA A 347 -4.78 0.16 -0.37
CA ALA A 347 -5.59 0.79 0.67
C ALA A 347 -4.91 2.04 1.21
N ALA A 348 -5.71 3.07 1.48
CA ALA A 348 -5.28 4.23 2.23
C ALA A 348 -5.45 3.97 3.74
N GLY A 349 -4.40 4.18 4.50
CA GLY A 349 -4.36 4.00 5.94
C GLY A 349 -4.28 5.31 6.72
N PRO A 350 -4.20 5.23 8.05
CA PRO A 350 -4.02 6.39 8.89
C PRO A 350 -2.63 7.03 8.67
N ASP A 351 -2.50 8.28 9.08
CA ASP A 351 -1.24 9.04 9.08
C ASP A 351 -0.51 9.09 7.73
N GLY A 352 -1.26 9.01 6.62
CA GLY A 352 -0.73 9.03 5.26
C GLY A 352 0.00 7.74 4.86
N LEU A 353 -0.25 6.64 5.56
CA LEU A 353 0.19 5.31 5.15
C LEU A 353 -0.66 4.79 4.00
N TRP A 354 -0.03 4.01 3.17
CA TRP A 354 -0.63 3.24 2.09
C TRP A 354 -0.14 1.81 2.17
N ALA A 355 -0.97 0.88 1.75
CA ALA A 355 -0.57 -0.52 1.58
C ALA A 355 -0.96 -1.00 0.19
N ILE A 356 -0.12 -1.82 -0.43
CA ILE A 356 -0.38 -2.43 -1.73
C ILE A 356 -0.07 -3.92 -1.68
N ALA A 357 -1.00 -4.73 -2.18
CA ALA A 357 -0.81 -6.17 -2.36
C ALA A 357 -0.03 -6.40 -3.67
N ASP A 358 1.25 -6.67 -3.55
CA ASP A 358 2.19 -6.89 -4.65
C ASP A 358 2.28 -8.38 -4.97
N ARG A 359 1.25 -8.88 -5.68
CA ARG A 359 0.91 -10.30 -5.84
C ARG A 359 2.05 -11.16 -6.31
N ASP A 360 2.69 -10.82 -7.42
CA ASP A 360 3.70 -11.68 -8.03
C ASP A 360 5.11 -11.50 -7.43
N ASN A 361 5.23 -10.62 -6.43
CA ASN A 361 6.37 -10.55 -5.52
C ASN A 361 6.09 -11.19 -4.15
N ASP A 362 4.92 -11.81 -3.97
CA ASP A 362 4.48 -12.48 -2.73
C ASP A 362 4.67 -11.61 -1.48
N ARG A 363 4.31 -10.33 -1.57
CA ARG A 363 4.51 -9.35 -0.48
C ARG A 363 3.39 -8.31 -0.41
N VAL A 364 3.29 -7.65 0.74
CA VAL A 364 2.56 -6.39 0.90
C VAL A 364 3.55 -5.30 1.24
N VAL A 365 3.50 -4.19 0.52
CA VAL A 365 4.37 -3.03 0.76
C VAL A 365 3.55 -1.94 1.45
N ILE A 366 4.05 -1.48 2.60
CA ILE A 366 3.52 -0.32 3.31
C ILE A 366 4.42 0.86 3.00
N PHE A 367 3.83 1.96 2.55
CA PHE A 367 4.57 3.11 2.06
C PHE A 367 3.87 4.43 2.36
N ARG A 368 4.58 5.54 2.16
CA ARG A 368 4.03 6.89 2.12
C ARG A 368 4.17 7.45 0.72
N LEU A 369 3.20 8.24 0.31
CA LEU A 369 3.32 9.03 -0.91
C LEU A 369 3.98 10.37 -0.59
N LEU A 370 5.01 10.69 -1.33
CA LEU A 370 5.70 11.97 -1.26
C LEU A 370 5.01 12.96 -2.21
N THR A 371 4.64 14.11 -1.71
CA THR A 371 4.02 15.18 -2.50
C THR A 371 5.00 16.34 -2.70
N PRO A 372 4.93 17.08 -3.81
CA PRO A 372 3.98 16.93 -4.92
C PRO A 372 4.27 15.69 -5.78
N TYR A 373 3.22 15.12 -6.38
CA TYR A 373 3.36 14.09 -7.38
C TYR A 373 3.93 14.67 -8.68
N PRO A 374 4.55 13.85 -9.56
CA PRO A 374 4.86 14.26 -10.92
C PRO A 374 3.59 14.74 -11.63
N GLU A 375 3.64 15.89 -12.28
CA GLU A 375 2.51 16.35 -13.09
C GLU A 375 2.35 15.43 -14.32
N VAL A 376 1.09 15.21 -14.74
CA VAL A 376 0.77 14.37 -15.91
C VAL A 376 1.53 14.81 -17.15
N LYS A 377 1.72 16.11 -17.33
CA LYS A 377 2.45 16.67 -18.45
C LYS A 377 3.87 16.15 -18.53
N ASP A 378 4.57 16.07 -17.42
CA ASP A 378 5.96 15.60 -17.37
C ASP A 378 6.02 14.10 -17.69
N VAL A 379 5.08 13.31 -17.13
CA VAL A 379 4.96 11.87 -17.36
C VAL A 379 4.61 11.56 -18.84
N LEU A 380 3.68 12.31 -19.43
CA LEU A 380 3.24 12.09 -20.82
C LEU A 380 4.28 12.54 -21.82
N GLU A 381 4.98 13.65 -21.59
CA GLU A 381 6.05 14.12 -22.49
C GLU A 381 7.24 13.17 -22.48
N GLU A 382 7.57 12.56 -21.35
CA GLU A 382 8.65 11.58 -21.23
C GLU A 382 8.33 10.26 -21.94
N ARG A 383 7.10 9.74 -21.76
CA ARG A 383 6.68 8.42 -22.29
C ARG A 383 6.14 8.47 -23.72
N TYR A 384 5.54 9.58 -24.12
CA TYR A 384 4.88 9.75 -25.42
C TYR A 384 5.32 11.04 -26.11
N PRO A 385 6.59 11.15 -26.52
CA PRO A 385 7.14 12.40 -27.06
C PRO A 385 6.50 12.89 -28.35
N THR A 386 5.59 12.12 -28.94
CA THR A 386 4.88 12.50 -30.16
C THR A 386 3.37 12.28 -30.04
N GLY A 387 2.65 13.28 -29.55
CA GLY A 387 1.28 13.50 -30.01
C GLY A 387 0.12 12.99 -29.14
N PHE A 388 0.31 12.69 -27.84
CA PHE A 388 -0.81 12.42 -26.94
C PHE A 388 -1.27 13.69 -26.16
N THR A 389 -1.29 14.82 -26.82
CA THR A 389 -1.80 16.08 -26.26
C THR A 389 -3.34 16.13 -26.15
N ASP A 390 -4.04 15.06 -26.51
CA ASP A 390 -5.51 14.98 -26.56
C ASP A 390 -6.12 13.97 -25.58
N LEU A 391 -5.44 13.63 -24.46
CA LEU A 391 -6.07 12.84 -23.39
C LEU A 391 -7.18 13.60 -22.66
N GLY A 392 -7.26 14.92 -22.80
CA GLY A 392 -8.36 15.74 -22.28
C GLY A 392 -9.71 15.36 -22.87
N ASP A 393 -9.76 14.85 -24.11
CA ASP A 393 -11.01 14.42 -24.78
C ASP A 393 -11.36 12.95 -24.49
N ALA A 394 -10.44 12.13 -23.95
CA ALA A 394 -10.74 10.77 -23.53
C ALA A 394 -11.49 10.70 -22.18
N ILE A 395 -11.53 11.78 -21.45
CA ILE A 395 -12.37 11.96 -20.25
C ILE A 395 -13.73 12.43 -20.74
N ILE A 396 -14.55 11.52 -21.21
CA ILE A 396 -15.88 11.87 -21.71
C ILE A 396 -16.79 12.15 -20.51
N THR A 397 -16.94 13.41 -20.20
CA THR A 397 -18.07 13.92 -19.43
C THR A 397 -19.32 13.94 -20.29
N SER A 398 -19.84 12.81 -20.72
CA SER A 398 -21.18 12.76 -21.26
C SER A 398 -22.12 12.43 -20.13
N THR A 399 -22.80 13.42 -19.62
CA THR A 399 -24.03 13.27 -18.84
C THR A 399 -25.18 12.86 -19.74
N PRO A 400 -25.61 11.60 -19.76
CA PRO A 400 -26.99 11.30 -20.03
C PRO A 400 -27.73 11.21 -18.70
N THR A 401 -28.78 11.98 -18.56
CA THR A 401 -29.72 11.84 -17.44
C THR A 401 -30.56 10.59 -17.68
N PRO A 402 -30.35 9.46 -16.96
CA PRO A 402 -31.32 8.39 -17.04
C PRO A 402 -32.46 8.72 -16.08
N SER A 403 -33.66 8.81 -16.59
CA SER A 403 -34.87 8.68 -15.79
C SER A 403 -34.91 7.25 -15.26
N LEU A 404 -34.60 7.04 -13.98
CA LEU A 404 -34.97 5.83 -13.28
C LEU A 404 -36.50 5.92 -13.06
N SER A 405 -37.26 5.14 -13.83
CA SER A 405 -38.63 4.78 -13.44
C SER A 405 -38.55 3.72 -12.33
N PRO A 406 -39.48 3.77 -11.33
CA PRO A 406 -39.48 2.97 -10.13
C PRO A 406 -39.60 1.49 -10.37
#